data_12e01f71df49190bf384963322b47592
#
_entry.id   12e01f71df49190bf384963322b47592
#
_cell.length_a   1.000
_cell.length_b   1.000
_cell.length_c   1.000
_cell.angle_alpha   90.00
_cell.angle_beta   90.00
_cell.angle_gamma   90.00
#
_symmetry.space_group_name_H-M   'P 1'
#
loop_
_entity.id
_entity.type
_entity.pdbx_description
1 polymer ?
#
loop_
_entity_poly.entity_id
_entity_poly.type
_entity_poly.pdbx_seq_one_letter_code
_entity_poly.pdbx_strand_id
1 'polypeptide(L)'
;MTVSQALERLAAYEKQAFAYNHASGVLYYDGATVAPKGSADVRADTLGELSRMSYILTTAPETVEMLQTLVQARDRLDPVTARKVSELWRDYEQTHRIPQEEFVAYQQLVSKADAVWHEAKERSDYALFEPYLQRIFDSCRRLAGCRQPEKDPYDAQLDQFERGLTRDTCDRFFAALRRDLVPLIEQVQAHADRVDDAPLHRDFPVAIQREFTDFVMGVMDIDRDHCIVGETEHPFTINFSRDDVRITTNYHADLVASSLYSVVHEGGHALYELHVGRELSRTCLGGGVSMAIHESQSRFYENIIGRSRAFCGVIYPWLREHFAPRPVSYTHLTLP
;
A
#
# COMPACT_ATOMS: atom_id res chain seq x y z
N MET A 1 -6.17 36.44 3.87
CA MET A 1 -7.64 36.13 3.95
C MET A 1 -8.11 35.98 5.38
N THR A 2 -9.44 35.99 5.66
CA THR A 2 -9.98 35.67 7.00
C THR A 2 -9.94 34.16 7.29
N VAL A 3 -10.01 33.76 8.56
CA VAL A 3 -10.07 32.32 8.95
C VAL A 3 -11.28 31.62 8.32
N SER A 4 -12.45 32.27 8.26
CA SER A 4 -13.64 31.71 7.61
C SER A 4 -13.42 31.44 6.11
N GLN A 5 -12.85 32.42 5.41
CA GLN A 5 -12.50 32.25 3.98
C GLN A 5 -11.44 31.15 3.77
N ALA A 6 -10.48 31.04 4.70
CA ALA A 6 -9.47 30.00 4.65
C ALA A 6 -10.07 28.59 4.85
N LEU A 7 -11.05 28.43 5.75
CA LEU A 7 -11.75 27.16 5.95
C LEU A 7 -12.62 26.76 4.76
N GLU A 8 -13.31 27.71 4.12
CA GLU A 8 -14.06 27.46 2.88
C GLU A 8 -13.12 26.99 1.76
N ARG A 9 -11.95 27.65 1.65
CA ARG A 9 -10.94 27.29 0.66
C ARG A 9 -10.29 25.94 0.96
N LEU A 10 -10.08 25.59 2.24
CA LEU A 10 -9.61 24.27 2.65
C LEU A 10 -10.55 23.17 2.14
N ALA A 11 -11.86 23.34 2.31
CA ALA A 11 -12.84 22.37 1.82
C ALA A 11 -12.80 22.22 0.29
N ALA A 12 -12.62 23.33 -0.44
CA ALA A 12 -12.46 23.30 -1.90
C ALA A 12 -11.15 22.63 -2.33
N TYR A 13 -10.05 22.90 -1.63
CA TYR A 13 -8.75 22.27 -1.84
C TYR A 13 -8.85 20.74 -1.62
N GLU A 14 -9.39 20.29 -0.48
CA GLU A 14 -9.55 18.86 -0.17
C GLU A 14 -10.35 18.13 -1.26
N LYS A 15 -11.41 18.75 -1.76
CA LYS A 15 -12.22 18.19 -2.85
C LYS A 15 -11.42 18.00 -4.14
N GLN A 16 -10.59 18.98 -4.52
CA GLN A 16 -9.75 18.91 -5.72
C GLN A 16 -8.60 17.90 -5.54
N ALA A 17 -7.90 17.95 -4.41
CA ALA A 17 -6.81 17.03 -4.10
C ALA A 17 -7.30 15.58 -4.10
N PHE A 18 -8.47 15.32 -3.48
CA PHE A 18 -9.11 14.02 -3.53
C PHE A 18 -9.40 13.57 -4.96
N ALA A 19 -9.97 14.43 -5.81
CA ALA A 19 -10.30 14.09 -7.19
C ALA A 19 -9.05 13.71 -8.01
N TYR A 20 -7.93 14.42 -7.84
CA TYR A 20 -6.68 14.09 -8.54
C TYR A 20 -6.06 12.80 -8.04
N ASN A 21 -6.04 12.58 -6.73
CA ASN A 21 -5.52 11.37 -6.12
C ASN A 21 -6.37 10.16 -6.52
N HIS A 22 -7.69 10.30 -6.49
CA HIS A 22 -8.63 9.25 -6.91
C HIS A 22 -8.41 8.86 -8.38
N ALA A 23 -8.35 9.84 -9.29
CA ALA A 23 -8.11 9.59 -10.71
C ALA A 23 -6.75 8.88 -10.94
N SER A 24 -5.69 9.35 -10.27
CA SER A 24 -4.36 8.75 -10.35
C SER A 24 -4.35 7.31 -9.83
N GLY A 25 -5.00 7.06 -8.70
CA GLY A 25 -5.10 5.74 -8.11
C GLY A 25 -5.89 4.76 -8.97
N VAL A 26 -7.00 5.20 -9.60
CA VAL A 26 -7.77 4.36 -10.54
C VAL A 26 -6.93 4.00 -11.76
N LEU A 27 -6.19 4.95 -12.33
CA LEU A 27 -5.28 4.68 -13.45
C LEU A 27 -4.14 3.73 -13.05
N TYR A 28 -3.63 3.85 -11.83
CA TYR A 28 -2.64 2.92 -11.31
C TYR A 28 -3.22 1.51 -11.18
N TYR A 29 -4.36 1.36 -10.52
CA TYR A 29 -5.02 0.07 -10.34
C TYR A 29 -5.39 -0.59 -11.68
N ASP A 30 -5.94 0.19 -12.62
CA ASP A 30 -6.24 -0.29 -13.98
C ASP A 30 -4.97 -0.84 -14.66
N GLY A 31 -3.87 -0.08 -14.56
CA GLY A 31 -2.57 -0.47 -15.11
C GLY A 31 -2.01 -1.76 -14.53
N ALA A 32 -2.19 -1.97 -13.24
CA ALA A 32 -1.70 -3.16 -12.53
C ALA A 32 -2.59 -4.40 -12.73
N THR A 33 -3.84 -4.24 -13.20
CA THR A 33 -4.82 -5.34 -13.23
C THR A 33 -5.35 -5.67 -14.62
N VAL A 34 -5.99 -4.72 -15.31
CA VAL A 34 -6.79 -5.03 -16.52
C VAL A 34 -6.39 -4.26 -17.76
N ALA A 35 -5.56 -3.22 -17.64
CA ALA A 35 -5.18 -2.39 -18.79
C ALA A 35 -4.36 -3.18 -19.83
N PRO A 36 -4.59 -2.97 -21.12
CA PRO A 36 -3.74 -3.54 -22.15
C PRO A 36 -2.28 -3.10 -22.01
N LYS A 37 -1.31 -4.02 -22.18
CA LYS A 37 0.15 -3.73 -22.08
C LYS A 37 0.56 -2.52 -22.93
N GLY A 38 -0.03 -2.35 -24.11
CA GLY A 38 0.27 -1.24 -25.03
C GLY A 38 -0.21 0.15 -24.58
N SER A 39 -0.99 0.25 -23.49
CA SER A 39 -1.49 1.54 -22.96
C SER A 39 -0.52 2.24 -21.99
N ALA A 40 0.64 1.62 -21.69
CA ALA A 40 1.55 2.08 -20.64
C ALA A 40 2.05 3.52 -20.82
N ASP A 41 2.43 3.90 -22.06
CA ASP A 41 2.93 5.26 -22.35
C ASP A 41 1.84 6.32 -22.18
N VAL A 42 0.64 6.09 -22.71
CA VAL A 42 -0.50 7.02 -22.58
C VAL A 42 -0.91 7.18 -21.12
N ARG A 43 -0.90 6.08 -20.36
CA ARG A 43 -1.18 6.11 -18.91
C ARG A 43 -0.13 6.89 -18.15
N ALA A 44 1.16 6.69 -18.45
CA ALA A 44 2.25 7.42 -17.82
C ALA A 44 2.16 8.93 -18.10
N ASP A 45 1.82 9.34 -19.32
CA ASP A 45 1.64 10.73 -19.69
C ASP A 45 0.43 11.34 -18.95
N THR A 46 -0.68 10.62 -18.84
CA THR A 46 -1.86 11.06 -18.10
C THR A 46 -1.56 11.21 -16.60
N LEU A 47 -0.86 10.23 -16.00
CA LEU A 47 -0.42 10.31 -14.60
C LEU A 47 0.55 11.47 -14.38
N GLY A 48 1.43 11.75 -15.34
CA GLY A 48 2.31 12.93 -15.32
C GLY A 48 1.53 14.23 -15.28
N GLU A 49 0.47 14.36 -16.07
CA GLU A 49 -0.38 15.56 -16.08
C GLU A 49 -1.18 15.71 -14.77
N LEU A 50 -1.76 14.63 -14.25
CA LEU A 50 -2.43 14.67 -12.94
C LEU A 50 -1.46 15.03 -11.82
N SER A 51 -0.23 14.53 -11.84
CA SER A 51 0.83 14.91 -10.89
C SER A 51 1.20 16.38 -11.00
N ARG A 52 1.27 16.91 -12.22
CA ARG A 52 1.50 18.34 -12.45
C ARG A 52 0.38 19.19 -11.86
N MET A 53 -0.87 18.79 -12.06
CA MET A 53 -2.03 19.50 -11.50
C MET A 53 -2.05 19.44 -9.97
N SER A 54 -1.70 18.29 -9.38
CA SER A 54 -1.57 18.12 -7.93
C SER A 54 -0.46 19.01 -7.36
N TYR A 55 0.71 19.06 -8.01
CA TYR A 55 1.81 19.95 -7.63
C TYR A 55 1.39 21.41 -7.65
N ILE A 56 0.74 21.87 -8.73
CA ILE A 56 0.26 23.24 -8.85
C ILE A 56 -0.77 23.56 -7.76
N LEU A 57 -1.71 22.65 -7.49
CA LEU A 57 -2.72 22.84 -6.45
C LEU A 57 -2.06 23.00 -5.06
N THR A 58 -1.07 22.16 -4.73
CA THR A 58 -0.36 22.20 -3.44
C THR A 58 0.48 23.48 -3.31
N THR A 59 1.11 23.96 -4.39
CA THR A 59 2.06 25.07 -4.35
C THR A 59 1.47 26.41 -4.78
N ALA A 60 0.18 26.46 -5.15
CA ALA A 60 -0.48 27.69 -5.57
C ALA A 60 -0.42 28.79 -4.50
N PRO A 61 -0.19 30.06 -4.87
CA PRO A 61 -0.12 31.17 -3.90
C PRO A 61 -1.33 31.25 -2.97
N GLU A 62 -2.52 30.95 -3.50
CA GLU A 62 -3.76 30.96 -2.72
C GLU A 62 -3.83 29.79 -1.72
N THR A 63 -3.26 28.64 -2.04
CA THR A 63 -3.13 27.50 -1.11
C THR A 63 -2.16 27.84 0.00
N VAL A 64 -1.05 28.47 -0.34
CA VAL A 64 -0.05 28.92 0.66
C VAL A 64 -0.66 29.96 1.61
N GLU A 65 -1.36 30.98 1.08
CA GLU A 65 -2.04 31.98 1.91
C GLU A 65 -3.09 31.36 2.84
N MET A 66 -3.88 30.42 2.32
CA MET A 66 -4.85 29.64 3.11
C MET A 66 -4.16 28.90 4.25
N LEU A 67 -3.14 28.10 3.95
CA LEU A 67 -2.42 27.32 4.94
C LEU A 67 -1.74 28.20 6.00
N GLN A 68 -1.08 29.29 5.61
CA GLN A 68 -0.47 30.25 6.53
C GLN A 68 -1.51 30.87 7.49
N THR A 69 -2.68 31.25 6.95
CA THR A 69 -3.78 31.80 7.75
C THR A 69 -4.27 30.78 8.78
N LEU A 70 -4.43 29.49 8.39
CA LEU A 70 -4.91 28.45 9.28
C LEU A 70 -3.85 27.99 10.29
N VAL A 71 -2.57 27.94 9.91
CA VAL A 71 -1.45 27.67 10.83
C VAL A 71 -1.39 28.72 11.94
N GLN A 72 -1.51 30.00 11.61
CA GLN A 72 -1.54 31.09 12.59
C GLN A 72 -2.77 31.05 13.52
N ALA A 73 -3.88 30.47 13.03
CA ALA A 73 -5.12 30.33 13.79
C ALA A 73 -5.26 28.99 14.49
N ARG A 74 -4.24 28.11 14.47
CA ARG A 74 -4.30 26.69 14.84
C ARG A 74 -4.94 26.44 16.21
N ASP A 75 -4.61 27.24 17.22
CA ASP A 75 -5.13 27.07 18.59
C ASP A 75 -6.63 27.41 18.72
N ARG A 76 -7.23 27.97 17.67
CA ARG A 76 -8.67 28.33 17.60
C ARG A 76 -9.45 27.38 16.70
N LEU A 77 -8.79 26.42 16.05
CA LEU A 77 -9.40 25.39 15.23
C LEU A 77 -9.78 24.17 16.08
N ASP A 78 -10.77 23.42 15.62
CA ASP A 78 -11.03 22.10 16.22
C ASP A 78 -9.84 21.15 15.97
N PRO A 79 -9.67 20.11 16.81
CA PRO A 79 -8.49 19.25 16.76
C PRO A 79 -8.28 18.56 15.39
N VAL A 80 -9.36 18.16 14.69
CA VAL A 80 -9.27 17.49 13.38
C VAL A 80 -8.78 18.47 12.33
N THR A 81 -9.37 19.64 12.25
CA THR A 81 -8.95 20.70 11.31
C THR A 81 -7.51 21.16 11.60
N ALA A 82 -7.14 21.33 12.86
CA ALA A 82 -5.77 21.66 13.26
C ALA A 82 -4.77 20.59 12.80
N ARG A 83 -5.14 19.31 12.87
CA ARG A 83 -4.31 18.21 12.38
C ARG A 83 -4.21 18.22 10.86
N LYS A 84 -5.32 18.37 10.14
CA LYS A 84 -5.32 18.53 8.66
C LYS A 84 -4.37 19.63 8.21
N VAL A 85 -4.50 20.80 8.82
CA VAL A 85 -3.64 21.97 8.50
C VAL A 85 -2.16 21.64 8.75
N SER A 86 -1.84 20.92 9.82
CA SER A 86 -0.46 20.52 10.11
C SER A 86 0.12 19.55 9.07
N GLU A 87 -0.67 18.59 8.60
CA GLU A 87 -0.24 17.64 7.58
C GLU A 87 -0.11 18.31 6.19
N LEU A 88 -1.08 19.13 5.81
CA LEU A 88 -1.02 19.85 4.53
C LEU A 88 0.11 20.89 4.49
N TRP A 89 0.41 21.54 5.63
CA TRP A 89 1.55 22.45 5.73
C TRP A 89 2.87 21.71 5.53
N ARG A 90 3.02 20.53 6.17
CA ARG A 90 4.20 19.68 6.00
C ARG A 90 4.35 19.23 4.54
N ASP A 91 3.25 18.79 3.92
CA ASP A 91 3.26 18.36 2.51
C ASP A 91 3.69 19.51 1.60
N TYR A 92 3.14 20.71 1.80
CA TYR A 92 3.57 21.90 1.10
C TYR A 92 5.06 22.20 1.31
N GLU A 93 5.56 22.18 2.56
CA GLU A 93 6.96 22.48 2.86
C GLU A 93 7.94 21.51 2.17
N GLN A 94 7.54 20.29 1.96
CA GLN A 94 8.34 19.28 1.27
C GLN A 94 8.19 19.37 -0.25
N THR A 95 6.99 19.58 -0.73
CA THR A 95 6.69 19.58 -2.18
C THR A 95 7.24 20.82 -2.88
N HIS A 96 7.07 22.02 -2.30
CA HIS A 96 7.48 23.25 -2.95
C HIS A 96 9.01 23.38 -3.16
N ARG A 97 9.81 22.62 -2.42
CA ARG A 97 11.27 22.56 -2.56
C ARG A 97 11.72 21.74 -3.77
N ILE A 98 10.84 20.93 -4.33
CA ILE A 98 11.14 20.10 -5.49
C ILE A 98 10.80 20.88 -6.76
N PRO A 99 11.69 20.98 -7.73
CA PRO A 99 11.34 21.54 -9.05
C PRO A 99 10.19 20.74 -9.67
N GLN A 100 9.18 21.44 -10.19
CA GLN A 100 7.97 20.83 -10.76
C GLN A 100 8.30 19.78 -11.83
N GLU A 101 9.26 20.07 -12.69
CA GLU A 101 9.67 19.16 -13.76
C GLU A 101 10.25 17.85 -13.22
N GLU A 102 11.03 17.90 -12.14
CA GLU A 102 11.57 16.69 -11.50
C GLU A 102 10.47 15.89 -10.80
N PHE A 103 9.51 16.57 -10.16
CA PHE A 103 8.36 15.92 -9.54
C PHE A 103 7.55 15.13 -10.56
N VAL A 104 7.20 15.74 -11.68
CA VAL A 104 6.43 15.11 -12.77
C VAL A 104 7.23 14.01 -13.44
N ALA A 105 8.51 14.25 -13.76
CA ALA A 105 9.37 13.26 -14.40
C ALA A 105 9.56 12.00 -13.56
N TYR A 106 9.60 12.12 -12.24
CA TYR A 106 9.66 10.96 -11.35
C TYR A 106 8.40 10.11 -11.43
N GLN A 107 7.21 10.72 -11.43
CA GLN A 107 5.94 9.99 -11.54
C GLN A 107 5.82 9.24 -12.88
N GLN A 108 6.21 9.88 -13.98
CA GLN A 108 6.26 9.24 -15.29
C GLN A 108 7.27 8.08 -15.33
N LEU A 109 8.45 8.29 -14.71
CA LEU A 109 9.47 7.25 -14.61
C LEU A 109 8.96 6.01 -13.87
N VAL A 110 8.32 6.20 -12.71
CA VAL A 110 7.78 5.09 -11.90
C VAL A 110 6.69 4.34 -12.67
N SER A 111 5.76 5.06 -13.31
CA SER A 111 4.71 4.43 -14.12
C SER A 111 5.24 3.60 -15.30
N LYS A 112 6.28 4.10 -15.99
CA LYS A 112 6.94 3.33 -17.09
C LYS A 112 7.74 2.16 -16.55
N ALA A 113 8.44 2.35 -15.43
CA ALA A 113 9.23 1.32 -14.80
C ALA A 113 8.38 0.14 -14.31
N ASP A 114 7.16 0.41 -13.84
CA ASP A 114 6.20 -0.60 -13.43
C ASP A 114 5.86 -1.56 -14.58
N ALA A 115 5.52 -1.04 -15.75
CA ALA A 115 5.25 -1.86 -16.94
C ALA A 115 6.47 -2.70 -17.38
N VAL A 116 7.67 -2.11 -17.31
CA VAL A 116 8.92 -2.82 -17.65
C VAL A 116 9.26 -3.88 -16.60
N TRP A 117 8.95 -3.61 -15.33
CA TRP A 117 9.15 -4.58 -14.24
C TRP A 117 8.29 -5.83 -14.44
N HIS A 118 7.03 -5.68 -14.81
CA HIS A 118 6.14 -6.81 -15.13
C HIS A 118 6.73 -7.67 -16.26
N GLU A 119 7.19 -7.06 -17.37
CA GLU A 119 7.80 -7.78 -18.47
C GLU A 119 9.10 -8.47 -18.04
N ALA A 120 9.96 -7.77 -17.32
CA ALA A 120 11.24 -8.30 -16.84
C ALA A 120 11.03 -9.50 -15.90
N LYS A 121 10.02 -9.44 -15.02
CA LYS A 121 9.65 -10.52 -14.10
C LYS A 121 9.12 -11.74 -14.87
N GLU A 122 8.19 -11.54 -15.83
CA GLU A 122 7.65 -12.60 -16.68
C GLU A 122 8.77 -13.33 -17.44
N ARG A 123 9.76 -12.60 -17.93
CA ARG A 123 10.90 -13.13 -18.70
C ARG A 123 12.07 -13.58 -17.84
N SER A 124 12.06 -13.34 -16.51
CA SER A 124 13.21 -13.50 -15.61
C SER A 124 14.45 -12.76 -16.12
N ASP A 125 14.28 -11.56 -16.67
CA ASP A 125 15.29 -10.72 -17.31
C ASP A 125 15.53 -9.43 -16.51
N TYR A 126 16.40 -9.50 -15.51
CA TYR A 126 16.76 -8.34 -14.68
C TYR A 126 17.40 -7.20 -15.52
N ALA A 127 18.18 -7.53 -16.55
CA ALA A 127 18.86 -6.53 -17.36
C ALA A 127 17.90 -5.57 -18.07
N LEU A 128 16.67 -6.01 -18.35
CA LEU A 128 15.62 -5.16 -18.90
C LEU A 128 15.17 -4.08 -17.89
N PHE A 129 15.10 -4.41 -16.60
CA PHE A 129 14.62 -3.50 -15.54
C PHE A 129 15.74 -2.65 -14.91
N GLU A 130 16.97 -3.14 -14.87
CA GLU A 130 18.11 -2.48 -14.21
C GLU A 130 18.25 -0.98 -14.56
N PRO A 131 18.17 -0.53 -15.83
CA PRO A 131 18.31 0.90 -16.17
C PRO A 131 17.19 1.77 -15.55
N TYR A 132 16.00 1.25 -15.40
CA TYR A 132 14.89 1.94 -14.76
C TYR A 132 15.10 2.02 -13.25
N LEU A 133 15.53 0.94 -12.62
CA LEU A 133 15.85 0.89 -11.20
C LEU A 133 16.94 1.90 -10.83
N GLN A 134 18.01 1.98 -11.64
CA GLN A 134 19.07 2.97 -11.44
C GLN A 134 18.51 4.40 -11.49
N ARG A 135 17.70 4.72 -12.50
CA ARG A 135 17.08 6.04 -12.64
C ARG A 135 16.13 6.37 -11.48
N ILE A 136 15.40 5.39 -10.95
CA ILE A 136 14.54 5.55 -9.77
C ILE A 136 15.40 5.91 -8.57
N PHE A 137 16.49 5.17 -8.27
CA PHE A 137 17.37 5.48 -7.15
C PHE A 137 18.02 6.87 -7.26
N ASP A 138 18.47 7.25 -8.45
CA ASP A 138 19.06 8.58 -8.68
C ASP A 138 18.02 9.69 -8.47
N SER A 139 16.78 9.48 -8.92
CA SER A 139 15.67 10.42 -8.68
C SER A 139 15.31 10.49 -7.19
N CYS A 140 15.20 9.36 -6.50
CA CYS A 140 14.95 9.33 -5.04
C CYS A 140 15.99 10.13 -4.26
N ARG A 141 17.29 9.98 -4.59
CA ARG A 141 18.37 10.74 -3.94
C ARG A 141 18.22 12.25 -4.19
N ARG A 142 17.92 12.66 -5.43
CA ARG A 142 17.73 14.09 -5.76
C ARG A 142 16.50 14.65 -5.03
N LEU A 143 15.38 13.96 -5.08
CA LEU A 143 14.13 14.39 -4.43
C LEU A 143 14.29 14.47 -2.90
N ALA A 144 14.99 13.52 -2.28
CA ALA A 144 15.32 13.56 -0.86
C ALA A 144 16.16 14.80 -0.50
N GLY A 145 17.18 15.09 -1.30
CA GLY A 145 18.01 16.28 -1.13
C GLY A 145 17.23 17.60 -1.32
N CYS A 146 16.21 17.64 -2.19
CA CYS A 146 15.33 18.79 -2.31
C CYS A 146 14.41 18.94 -1.09
N ARG A 147 13.78 17.85 -0.67
CA ARG A 147 12.79 17.85 0.44
C ARG A 147 13.41 18.23 1.78
N GLN A 148 14.51 17.61 2.13
CA GLN A 148 15.17 17.73 3.44
C GLN A 148 16.70 17.77 3.27
N PRO A 149 17.24 18.89 2.75
CA PRO A 149 18.67 19.01 2.42
C PRO A 149 19.58 18.88 3.64
N GLU A 150 19.05 19.05 4.85
CA GLU A 150 19.76 18.91 6.12
C GLU A 150 19.91 17.46 6.59
N LYS A 151 19.17 16.51 6.00
CA LYS A 151 19.20 15.11 6.38
C LYS A 151 20.03 14.26 5.40
N ASP A 152 20.51 13.12 5.90
CA ASP A 152 20.96 12.05 5.01
C ASP A 152 19.82 11.66 4.05
N PRO A 153 20.08 11.49 2.73
CA PRO A 153 19.04 11.17 1.77
C PRO A 153 18.25 9.91 2.10
N TYR A 154 18.86 8.93 2.75
CA TYR A 154 18.17 7.72 3.16
C TYR A 154 17.22 7.97 4.34
N ASP A 155 17.65 8.76 5.34
CA ASP A 155 16.79 9.18 6.45
C ASP A 155 15.61 10.05 5.96
N ALA A 156 15.86 10.91 4.97
CA ALA A 156 14.80 11.70 4.34
C ALA A 156 13.78 10.81 3.58
N GLN A 157 14.21 9.70 2.99
CA GLN A 157 13.29 8.72 2.39
C GLN A 157 12.53 7.94 3.45
N LEU A 158 13.19 7.46 4.51
CA LEU A 158 12.51 6.77 5.62
C LEU A 158 11.40 7.63 6.23
N ASP A 159 11.65 8.94 6.44
CA ASP A 159 10.69 9.90 6.99
C ASP A 159 9.43 10.10 6.11
N GLN A 160 9.49 9.76 4.81
CA GLN A 160 8.31 9.78 3.92
C GLN A 160 7.34 8.63 4.24
N PHE A 161 7.87 7.47 4.63
CA PHE A 161 7.08 6.26 4.87
C PHE A 161 6.70 6.12 6.35
N GLU A 162 7.61 6.49 7.24
CA GLU A 162 7.39 6.45 8.68
C GLU A 162 8.03 7.67 9.33
N ARG A 163 7.20 8.60 9.80
CA ARG A 163 7.64 9.90 10.30
C ARG A 163 8.61 9.78 11.46
N GLY A 164 9.81 10.33 11.28
CA GLY A 164 10.87 10.33 12.29
C GLY A 164 11.70 9.04 12.31
N LEU A 165 11.44 8.07 11.43
CA LEU A 165 12.27 6.89 11.29
C LEU A 165 13.63 7.28 10.69
N THR A 166 14.69 6.71 11.26
CA THR A 166 16.07 6.93 10.82
C THR A 166 16.81 5.63 10.59
N ARG A 167 17.87 5.67 9.78
CA ARG A 167 18.77 4.52 9.57
C ARG A 167 19.31 3.98 10.88
N ASP A 168 19.73 4.83 11.81
CA ASP A 168 20.22 4.40 13.12
C ASP A 168 19.18 3.59 13.90
N THR A 169 17.92 3.99 13.84
CA THR A 169 16.82 3.21 14.46
C THR A 169 16.64 1.86 13.77
N CYS A 170 16.68 1.83 12.44
CA CYS A 170 16.62 0.59 11.66
C CYS A 170 17.80 -0.33 11.96
N ASP A 171 19.03 0.21 12.00
CA ASP A 171 20.23 -0.57 12.26
C ASP A 171 20.21 -1.24 13.63
N ARG A 172 19.77 -0.52 14.66
CA ARG A 172 19.59 -1.08 16.01
C ARG A 172 18.54 -2.19 16.04
N PHE A 173 17.42 -1.95 15.39
CA PHE A 173 16.32 -2.93 15.30
C PHE A 173 16.77 -4.19 14.55
N PHE A 174 17.39 -4.05 13.38
CA PHE A 174 17.85 -5.20 12.59
C PHE A 174 19.03 -5.93 13.23
N ALA A 175 19.91 -5.23 13.97
CA ALA A 175 20.95 -5.89 14.74
C ALA A 175 20.36 -6.80 15.84
N ALA A 176 19.30 -6.35 16.53
CA ALA A 176 18.61 -7.16 17.51
C ALA A 176 17.91 -8.38 16.84
N LEU A 177 17.20 -8.16 15.73
CA LEU A 177 16.58 -9.26 14.98
C LEU A 177 17.60 -10.31 14.52
N ARG A 178 18.71 -9.89 13.93
CA ARG A 178 19.75 -10.82 13.50
C ARG A 178 20.29 -11.66 14.65
N ARG A 179 20.57 -11.02 15.78
CA ARG A 179 21.10 -11.72 16.95
C ARG A 179 20.15 -12.78 17.49
N ASP A 180 18.84 -12.45 17.52
CA ASP A 180 17.85 -13.29 18.25
C ASP A 180 17.10 -14.22 17.30
N LEU A 181 16.77 -13.76 16.08
CA LEU A 181 15.92 -14.50 15.14
C LEU A 181 16.71 -15.45 14.24
N VAL A 182 17.90 -15.07 13.76
CA VAL A 182 18.68 -15.93 12.84
C VAL A 182 19.02 -17.30 13.47
N PRO A 183 19.51 -17.38 14.73
CA PRO A 183 19.76 -18.67 15.36
C PRO A 183 18.49 -19.53 15.54
N LEU A 184 17.34 -18.89 15.75
CA LEU A 184 16.06 -19.58 15.83
C LEU A 184 15.64 -20.16 14.48
N ILE A 185 15.79 -19.39 13.39
CA ILE A 185 15.53 -19.85 12.02
C ILE A 185 16.43 -21.04 11.68
N GLU A 186 17.72 -21.00 12.02
CA GLU A 186 18.64 -22.11 11.81
C GLU A 186 18.21 -23.38 12.55
N GLN A 187 17.73 -23.24 13.80
CA GLN A 187 17.17 -24.37 14.56
C GLN A 187 15.91 -24.92 13.93
N VAL A 188 14.99 -24.08 13.44
CA VAL A 188 13.78 -24.52 12.75
C VAL A 188 14.13 -25.25 11.45
N GLN A 189 15.04 -24.67 10.64
CA GLN A 189 15.50 -25.29 9.39
C GLN A 189 16.16 -26.66 9.60
N ALA A 190 16.92 -26.83 10.68
CA ALA A 190 17.52 -28.13 11.04
C ALA A 190 16.49 -29.23 11.35
N HIS A 191 15.21 -28.88 11.48
CA HIS A 191 14.10 -29.78 11.74
C HIS A 191 13.00 -29.72 10.67
N ALA A 192 13.28 -29.09 9.54
CA ALA A 192 12.30 -28.92 8.45
C ALA A 192 11.78 -30.26 7.89
N ASP A 193 12.61 -31.33 7.94
CA ASP A 193 12.26 -32.68 7.57
C ASP A 193 11.13 -33.30 8.40
N ARG A 194 10.82 -32.72 9.57
CA ARG A 194 9.72 -33.16 10.44
C ARG A 194 8.36 -32.60 10.03
N VAL A 195 8.34 -31.67 9.10
CA VAL A 195 7.13 -31.00 8.61
C VAL A 195 6.83 -31.49 7.21
N ASP A 196 5.72 -32.20 7.04
CA ASP A 196 5.24 -32.58 5.71
C ASP A 196 4.30 -31.51 5.17
N ASP A 197 4.78 -30.70 4.23
CA ASP A 197 4.00 -29.66 3.55
C ASP A 197 3.44 -30.12 2.19
N ALA A 198 3.73 -31.34 1.75
CA ALA A 198 3.22 -31.90 0.49
C ALA A 198 1.69 -31.79 0.34
N PRO A 199 0.86 -31.85 1.40
CA PRO A 199 -0.56 -31.57 1.27
C PRO A 199 -0.94 -30.16 0.84
N LEU A 200 -0.07 -29.17 0.99
CA LEU A 200 -0.28 -27.79 0.51
C LEU A 200 0.13 -27.60 -0.95
N HIS A 201 0.90 -28.55 -1.51
CA HIS A 201 1.42 -28.53 -2.88
C HIS A 201 0.70 -29.58 -3.73
N ARG A 202 -0.49 -29.23 -4.23
CA ARG A 202 -1.36 -30.12 -5.02
C ARG A 202 -2.03 -29.36 -6.13
N ASP A 203 -2.90 -30.04 -6.86
CA ASP A 203 -3.82 -29.40 -7.79
C ASP A 203 -4.96 -28.71 -7.01
N PHE A 204 -4.92 -27.39 -6.99
CA PHE A 204 -5.92 -26.49 -6.42
C PHE A 204 -6.51 -25.62 -7.55
N PRO A 205 -7.60 -26.04 -8.22
CA PRO A 205 -8.15 -25.31 -9.35
C PRO A 205 -8.42 -23.85 -9.02
N VAL A 206 -7.91 -22.94 -9.84
CA VAL A 206 -8.02 -21.47 -9.62
C VAL A 206 -9.47 -21.01 -9.49
N ALA A 207 -10.40 -21.63 -10.24
CA ALA A 207 -11.82 -21.33 -10.11
C ALA A 207 -12.35 -21.54 -8.69
N ILE A 208 -11.97 -22.67 -8.05
CA ILE A 208 -12.34 -22.97 -6.67
C ILE A 208 -11.61 -22.03 -5.68
N GLN A 209 -10.37 -21.67 -5.96
CA GLN A 209 -9.65 -20.68 -5.13
C GLN A 209 -10.34 -19.31 -5.14
N ARG A 210 -10.94 -18.89 -6.26
CA ARG A 210 -11.73 -17.63 -6.32
C ARG A 210 -12.99 -17.72 -5.43
N GLU A 211 -13.70 -18.82 -5.47
CA GLU A 211 -14.85 -19.06 -4.57
C GLU A 211 -14.42 -19.09 -3.11
N PHE A 212 -13.23 -19.68 -2.84
CA PHE A 212 -12.65 -19.66 -1.50
C PHE A 212 -12.27 -18.26 -1.03
N THR A 213 -11.75 -17.43 -1.92
CA THR A 213 -11.48 -16.02 -1.64
C THR A 213 -12.74 -15.28 -1.20
N ASP A 214 -13.84 -15.44 -1.93
CA ASP A 214 -15.13 -14.82 -1.56
C ASP A 214 -15.64 -15.32 -0.21
N PHE A 215 -15.49 -16.61 0.07
CA PHE A 215 -15.84 -17.17 1.38
C PHE A 215 -14.96 -16.58 2.51
N VAL A 216 -13.64 -16.50 2.32
CA VAL A 216 -12.70 -15.92 3.32
C VAL A 216 -13.01 -14.46 3.58
N MET A 217 -13.30 -13.67 2.54
CA MET A 217 -13.72 -12.28 2.71
C MET A 217 -15.01 -12.16 3.52
N GLY A 218 -15.95 -13.08 3.32
CA GLY A 218 -17.16 -13.17 4.16
C GLY A 218 -16.84 -13.51 5.62
N VAL A 219 -15.90 -14.43 5.87
CA VAL A 219 -15.42 -14.75 7.23
C VAL A 219 -14.77 -13.55 7.90
N MET A 220 -14.07 -12.71 7.14
CA MET A 220 -13.44 -11.47 7.62
C MET A 220 -14.43 -10.29 7.77
N ASP A 221 -15.71 -10.49 7.44
CA ASP A 221 -16.75 -9.44 7.45
C ASP A 221 -16.42 -8.25 6.52
N ILE A 222 -15.80 -8.55 5.37
CA ILE A 222 -15.49 -7.53 4.36
C ILE A 222 -16.67 -7.40 3.39
N ASP A 223 -17.29 -6.23 3.39
CA ASP A 223 -18.41 -5.90 2.51
C ASP A 223 -17.95 -5.80 1.04
N ARG A 224 -18.50 -6.68 0.20
CA ARG A 224 -18.18 -6.76 -1.24
C ARG A 224 -18.72 -5.59 -2.06
N ASP A 225 -19.67 -4.82 -1.53
CA ASP A 225 -20.15 -3.58 -2.16
C ASP A 225 -19.13 -2.44 -2.01
N HIS A 226 -18.19 -2.56 -1.06
CA HIS A 226 -17.15 -1.56 -0.78
C HIS A 226 -15.72 -2.07 -0.99
N CYS A 227 -15.55 -3.38 -1.24
CA CYS A 227 -14.23 -3.98 -1.46
C CYS A 227 -14.26 -5.04 -2.56
N ILE A 228 -13.44 -4.88 -3.59
CA ILE A 228 -13.26 -5.86 -4.67
C ILE A 228 -11.90 -6.52 -4.63
N VAL A 229 -11.79 -7.69 -5.28
CA VAL A 229 -10.53 -8.43 -5.44
C VAL A 229 -10.14 -8.46 -6.91
N GLY A 230 -8.92 -8.02 -7.22
CA GLY A 230 -8.26 -8.19 -8.51
C GLY A 230 -7.15 -9.25 -8.45
N GLU A 231 -6.51 -9.49 -9.59
CA GLU A 231 -5.39 -10.43 -9.70
C GLU A 231 -4.13 -9.70 -10.18
N THR A 232 -3.00 -9.93 -9.50
CA THR A 232 -1.68 -9.37 -9.84
C THR A 232 -0.58 -10.32 -9.44
N GLU A 233 0.61 -10.18 -10.02
CA GLU A 233 1.78 -10.97 -9.64
C GLU A 233 2.27 -10.68 -8.21
N HIS A 234 2.07 -9.47 -7.73
CA HIS A 234 2.37 -9.06 -6.36
C HIS A 234 1.13 -8.45 -5.74
N PRO A 235 0.47 -9.15 -4.81
CA PRO A 235 -0.71 -8.64 -4.13
C PRO A 235 -0.48 -7.27 -3.48
N PHE A 236 -1.50 -6.43 -3.51
CA PHE A 236 -1.50 -5.12 -2.87
C PHE A 236 -2.93 -4.66 -2.54
N THR A 237 -3.02 -3.72 -1.61
CA THR A 237 -4.26 -2.99 -1.29
C THR A 237 -4.13 -1.54 -1.72
N ILE A 238 -5.18 -1.01 -2.33
CA ILE A 238 -5.33 0.42 -2.62
C ILE A 238 -6.70 0.89 -2.14
N ASN A 239 -6.72 2.06 -1.50
CA ASN A 239 -7.95 2.71 -1.07
C ASN A 239 -8.19 4.00 -1.84
N PHE A 240 -9.42 4.22 -2.27
CA PHE A 240 -9.86 5.49 -2.84
C PHE A 240 -10.69 6.28 -1.84
N SER A 241 -11.45 5.57 -1.01
CA SER A 241 -12.18 6.09 0.14
C SER A 241 -12.57 4.91 1.03
N ARG A 242 -13.17 5.18 2.17
CA ARG A 242 -13.80 4.12 2.98
C ARG A 242 -14.90 3.33 2.26
N ASP A 243 -15.42 3.85 1.16
CA ASP A 243 -16.51 3.25 0.37
C ASP A 243 -16.01 2.58 -0.92
N ASP A 244 -14.69 2.65 -1.22
CA ASP A 244 -14.05 1.95 -2.34
C ASP A 244 -12.60 1.59 -1.96
N VAL A 245 -12.44 0.35 -1.54
CA VAL A 245 -11.13 -0.28 -1.27
C VAL A 245 -10.94 -1.45 -2.22
N ARG A 246 -9.74 -1.63 -2.76
CA ARG A 246 -9.43 -2.70 -3.69
C ARG A 246 -8.22 -3.47 -3.24
N ILE A 247 -8.37 -4.78 -3.15
CA ILE A 247 -7.27 -5.68 -2.88
C ILE A 247 -6.94 -6.50 -4.12
N THR A 248 -5.74 -7.03 -4.19
CA THR A 248 -5.36 -7.98 -5.22
C THR A 248 -4.80 -9.25 -4.59
N THR A 249 -4.83 -10.34 -5.33
CA THR A 249 -4.24 -11.61 -4.94
C THR A 249 -3.55 -12.27 -6.13
N ASN A 250 -2.79 -13.33 -5.87
CA ASN A 250 -2.19 -14.17 -6.89
C ASN A 250 -2.60 -15.63 -6.66
N TYR A 251 -3.14 -16.27 -7.71
CA TYR A 251 -3.57 -17.66 -7.64
C TYR A 251 -2.52 -18.57 -8.26
N HIS A 252 -2.02 -19.53 -7.47
CA HIS A 252 -1.15 -20.60 -7.93
C HIS A 252 -1.93 -21.92 -7.87
N ALA A 253 -2.01 -22.62 -9.02
CA ALA A 253 -2.78 -23.87 -9.11
C ALA A 253 -2.24 -25.00 -8.22
N ASP A 254 -1.01 -24.87 -7.77
CA ASP A 254 -0.30 -25.84 -6.93
C ASP A 254 -0.14 -25.40 -5.46
N LEU A 255 -0.63 -24.21 -5.06
CA LEU A 255 -0.39 -23.66 -3.73
C LEU A 255 -1.53 -22.75 -3.25
N VAL A 256 -2.59 -23.33 -2.68
CA VAL A 256 -3.74 -22.58 -2.15
C VAL A 256 -3.36 -21.64 -0.99
N ALA A 257 -2.33 -21.97 -0.23
CA ALA A 257 -1.89 -21.14 0.88
C ALA A 257 -1.42 -19.76 0.44
N SER A 258 -0.88 -19.62 -0.79
CA SER A 258 -0.45 -18.33 -1.34
C SER A 258 -1.62 -17.36 -1.45
N SER A 259 -2.69 -17.74 -2.15
CA SER A 259 -3.88 -16.88 -2.31
C SER A 259 -4.62 -16.66 -1.01
N LEU A 260 -4.74 -17.70 -0.15
CA LEU A 260 -5.38 -17.58 1.17
C LEU A 260 -4.72 -16.50 2.02
N TYR A 261 -3.41 -16.61 2.25
CA TYR A 261 -2.73 -15.67 3.15
C TYR A 261 -2.53 -14.30 2.53
N SER A 262 -2.43 -14.20 1.20
CA SER A 262 -2.52 -12.89 0.52
C SER A 262 -3.85 -12.21 0.77
N VAL A 263 -4.97 -12.92 0.63
CA VAL A 263 -6.31 -12.36 0.86
C VAL A 263 -6.51 -11.95 2.32
N VAL A 264 -6.01 -12.75 3.28
CA VAL A 264 -6.10 -12.40 4.70
C VAL A 264 -5.24 -11.17 5.03
N HIS A 265 -4.04 -11.09 4.45
CA HIS A 265 -3.13 -9.95 4.60
C HIS A 265 -3.73 -8.66 4.00
N GLU A 266 -4.09 -8.70 2.73
CA GLU A 266 -4.68 -7.55 2.02
C GLU A 266 -6.06 -7.19 2.60
N GLY A 267 -6.83 -8.18 3.04
CA GLY A 267 -8.07 -7.99 3.78
C GLY A 267 -7.86 -7.27 5.12
N GLY A 268 -6.75 -7.50 5.80
CA GLY A 268 -6.35 -6.76 6.99
C GLY A 268 -6.12 -5.27 6.71
N HIS A 269 -5.42 -4.95 5.62
CA HIS A 269 -5.29 -3.59 5.11
C HIS A 269 -6.65 -2.99 4.74
N ALA A 270 -7.48 -3.76 4.03
CA ALA A 270 -8.81 -3.30 3.61
C ALA A 270 -9.71 -2.96 4.80
N LEU A 271 -9.75 -3.80 5.83
CA LEU A 271 -10.53 -3.54 7.04
C LEU A 271 -10.11 -2.24 7.73
N TYR A 272 -8.81 -1.92 7.73
CA TYR A 272 -8.33 -0.64 8.26
C TYR A 272 -8.91 0.55 7.48
N GLU A 273 -8.87 0.51 6.16
CA GLU A 273 -9.35 1.58 5.29
C GLU A 273 -10.88 1.70 5.27
N LEU A 274 -11.61 0.60 5.25
CA LEU A 274 -13.08 0.57 5.31
C LEU A 274 -13.64 1.16 6.61
N HIS A 275 -12.85 1.13 7.71
CA HIS A 275 -13.26 1.63 9.03
C HIS A 275 -12.74 3.05 9.34
N VAL A 276 -12.16 3.75 8.37
CA VAL A 276 -11.84 5.18 8.51
C VAL A 276 -13.11 5.97 8.82
N GLY A 277 -13.02 6.92 9.77
CA GLY A 277 -14.15 7.80 10.14
C GLY A 277 -14.71 8.56 8.92
N ARG A 278 -16.04 8.66 8.83
CA ARG A 278 -16.69 9.33 7.68
C ARG A 278 -16.24 10.76 7.51
N GLU A 279 -15.99 11.46 8.62
CA GLU A 279 -15.53 12.84 8.67
C GLU A 279 -14.07 13.02 8.21
N LEU A 280 -13.28 11.94 8.22
CA LEU A 280 -11.89 11.92 7.76
C LEU A 280 -11.77 11.47 6.30
N SER A 281 -12.73 10.67 5.84
CA SER A 281 -12.75 10.16 4.47
C SER A 281 -12.69 11.31 3.47
N ARG A 282 -11.91 11.15 2.40
CA ARG A 282 -11.66 12.17 1.36
C ARG A 282 -10.89 13.40 1.83
N THR A 283 -10.21 13.33 2.97
CA THR A 283 -9.29 14.37 3.46
C THR A 283 -7.87 13.82 3.53
N CYS A 284 -6.88 14.64 3.84
CA CYS A 284 -5.50 14.19 4.05
C CYS A 284 -5.33 13.26 5.28
N LEU A 285 -6.37 13.11 6.10
CA LEU A 285 -6.41 12.15 7.22
C LEU A 285 -7.23 10.90 6.90
N GLY A 286 -7.69 10.74 5.67
CA GLY A 286 -8.61 9.70 5.22
C GLY A 286 -7.96 8.36 4.84
N GLY A 287 -6.76 8.07 5.32
CA GLY A 287 -6.05 6.81 5.08
C GLY A 287 -5.30 6.36 6.31
N GLY A 288 -4.49 5.30 6.18
CA GLY A 288 -3.63 4.83 7.25
C GLY A 288 -2.66 5.89 7.75
N VAL A 289 -2.43 5.95 9.07
CA VAL A 289 -1.61 7.01 9.69
C VAL A 289 -0.14 6.91 9.34
N SER A 290 0.37 5.71 9.05
CA SER A 290 1.73 5.45 8.61
C SER A 290 1.84 4.05 8.00
N MET A 291 2.92 3.78 7.26
CA MET A 291 3.13 2.46 6.67
C MET A 291 3.34 1.38 7.73
N ALA A 292 4.03 1.67 8.83
CA ALA A 292 4.25 0.70 9.90
C ALA A 292 2.94 0.30 10.60
N ILE A 293 2.04 1.24 10.87
CA ILE A 293 0.73 0.95 11.46
C ILE A 293 -0.16 0.21 10.45
N HIS A 294 -0.11 0.57 9.18
CA HIS A 294 -0.86 -0.11 8.13
C HIS A 294 -0.42 -1.58 7.98
N GLU A 295 0.91 -1.82 7.95
CA GLU A 295 1.47 -3.17 7.89
C GLU A 295 1.24 -3.95 9.19
N SER A 296 1.21 -3.30 10.36
CA SER A 296 0.90 -3.99 11.62
C SER A 296 -0.54 -4.54 11.61
N GLN A 297 -1.47 -3.88 10.94
CA GLN A 297 -2.84 -4.32 10.78
C GLN A 297 -2.94 -5.56 9.88
N SER A 298 -2.28 -5.56 8.73
CA SER A 298 -2.24 -6.72 7.84
C SER A 298 -1.57 -7.93 8.50
N ARG A 299 -0.44 -7.71 9.20
CA ARG A 299 0.26 -8.76 9.94
C ARG A 299 -0.52 -9.29 11.13
N PHE A 300 -1.31 -8.46 11.79
CA PHE A 300 -2.22 -8.92 12.82
C PHE A 300 -3.25 -9.91 12.25
N TYR A 301 -3.88 -9.56 11.12
CA TYR A 301 -4.84 -10.47 10.48
C TYR A 301 -4.16 -11.72 9.91
N GLU A 302 -3.04 -11.59 9.20
CA GLU A 302 -2.35 -12.73 8.60
C GLU A 302 -1.75 -13.66 9.67
N ASN A 303 -0.90 -13.11 10.56
CA ASN A 303 -0.05 -13.94 11.42
C ASN A 303 -0.73 -14.31 12.74
N ILE A 304 -1.56 -13.43 13.31
CA ILE A 304 -2.19 -13.68 14.62
C ILE A 304 -3.57 -14.32 14.45
N ILE A 305 -4.41 -13.76 13.57
CA ILE A 305 -5.75 -14.30 13.33
C ILE A 305 -5.70 -15.45 12.32
N GLY A 306 -5.23 -15.22 11.11
CA GLY A 306 -5.29 -16.11 9.97
C GLY A 306 -4.57 -17.46 10.19
N ARG A 307 -3.48 -17.44 10.96
CA ARG A 307 -2.74 -18.67 11.34
C ARG A 307 -3.21 -19.28 12.67
N SER A 308 -4.24 -18.73 13.30
CA SER A 308 -4.78 -19.28 14.54
C SER A 308 -5.59 -20.56 14.29
N ARG A 309 -5.61 -21.46 15.28
CA ARG A 309 -6.48 -22.65 15.24
C ARG A 309 -7.96 -22.30 15.10
N ALA A 310 -8.38 -21.18 15.68
CA ALA A 310 -9.77 -20.73 15.61
C ALA A 310 -10.15 -20.37 14.16
N PHE A 311 -9.39 -19.52 13.51
CA PHE A 311 -9.63 -19.13 12.11
C PHE A 311 -9.52 -20.33 11.16
N CYS A 312 -8.45 -21.13 11.28
CA CYS A 312 -8.30 -22.35 10.49
C CYS A 312 -9.47 -23.33 10.71
N GLY A 313 -10.02 -23.40 11.93
CA GLY A 313 -11.21 -24.21 12.24
C GLY A 313 -12.47 -23.76 11.50
N VAL A 314 -12.60 -22.46 11.24
CA VAL A 314 -13.73 -21.88 10.48
C VAL A 314 -13.60 -22.18 8.98
N ILE A 315 -12.40 -22.02 8.41
CA ILE A 315 -12.19 -22.17 6.95
C ILE A 315 -11.99 -23.63 6.52
N TYR A 316 -11.52 -24.49 7.39
CA TYR A 316 -11.17 -25.88 7.09
C TYR A 316 -12.33 -26.75 6.54
N PRO A 317 -13.57 -26.68 7.09
CA PRO A 317 -14.70 -27.43 6.53
C PRO A 317 -14.94 -27.11 5.06
N TRP A 318 -14.88 -25.84 4.69
CA TRP A 318 -15.05 -25.38 3.31
C TRP A 318 -13.94 -25.93 2.41
N LEU A 319 -12.66 -25.81 2.82
CA LEU A 319 -11.50 -26.34 2.10
C LEU A 319 -11.63 -27.85 1.86
N ARG A 320 -12.02 -28.61 2.90
CA ARG A 320 -12.19 -30.05 2.81
C ARG A 320 -13.29 -30.47 1.84
N GLU A 321 -14.38 -29.72 1.79
CA GLU A 321 -15.52 -30.03 0.93
C GLU A 321 -15.21 -29.77 -0.55
N HIS A 322 -14.56 -28.63 -0.85
CA HIS A 322 -14.42 -28.16 -2.23
C HIS A 322 -13.11 -28.61 -2.90
N PHE A 323 -12.09 -28.93 -2.13
CA PHE A 323 -10.84 -29.50 -2.66
C PHE A 323 -10.71 -31.03 -2.44
N ALA A 324 -11.85 -31.74 -2.28
CA ALA A 324 -11.87 -33.21 -2.25
C ALA A 324 -11.42 -33.80 -3.63
N PRO A 325 -10.85 -35.03 -3.70
CA PRO A 325 -10.85 -36.11 -2.69
C PRO A 325 -9.62 -36.16 -1.75
N ARG A 326 -8.74 -35.18 -1.76
CA ARG A 326 -7.52 -35.18 -0.94
C ARG A 326 -7.46 -33.91 -0.09
N PRO A 327 -8.19 -33.86 1.03
CA PRO A 327 -8.25 -32.64 1.85
C PRO A 327 -6.88 -32.32 2.47
N VAL A 328 -6.56 -31.03 2.50
CA VAL A 328 -5.49 -30.49 3.34
C VAL A 328 -5.81 -30.85 4.79
N SER A 329 -4.86 -31.34 5.57
CA SER A 329 -5.12 -31.57 6.99
C SER A 329 -5.13 -30.24 7.75
N TYR A 330 -5.91 -30.17 8.83
CA TYR A 330 -6.02 -29.00 9.68
C TYR A 330 -4.66 -28.49 10.19
N THR A 331 -3.75 -29.42 10.52
CA THR A 331 -2.40 -29.09 10.99
C THR A 331 -1.54 -28.39 9.96
N HIS A 332 -1.75 -28.62 8.66
CA HIS A 332 -0.98 -27.97 7.60
C HIS A 332 -1.33 -26.48 7.41
N LEU A 333 -2.55 -26.09 7.76
CA LEU A 333 -2.97 -24.66 7.70
C LEU A 333 -2.42 -23.84 8.87
N THR A 334 -2.03 -24.50 9.97
CA THR A 334 -1.53 -23.83 11.18
C THR A 334 -0.01 -23.83 11.27
N LEU A 335 0.69 -24.30 10.24
CA LEU A 335 2.15 -24.25 10.19
C LEU A 335 2.62 -22.79 9.99
N PRO A 336 3.67 -22.40 10.69
CA PRO A 336 4.23 -21.05 10.60
C PRO A 336 4.80 -20.72 9.22
#